data_66b816d41b2534618c61a1daa372ed32
#
_entry.id   66b816d41b2534618c61a1daa372ed32
#
_cell.length_a   1.000
_cell.length_b   1.000
_cell.length_c   1.000
_cell.angle_alpha   90.00
_cell.angle_beta   90.00
_cell.angle_gamma   90.00
#
_symmetry.space_group_name_H-M   'P 1'
#
loop_
_entity.id
_entity.type
_entity.pdbx_description
1 polymer ?
#
loop_
_entity_poly.entity_id
_entity_poly.type
_entity_poly.pdbx_seq_one_letter_code
_entity_poly.pdbx_strand_id
1 'polypeptide(L)'
;MQPQLNFYPSGPETTTAMTGLERQITRSGLKQGFITPSFISRLVCSALLCISAVLLSPVKAAAPIAAGFETLQAADGTDKPLEVAIFYPTEAVPQEVDLGPFKLNIARGGAVAGQGLPLIVISHGNGGATLSHHGTAIALAQAGFVVAAVAHTGDNHADQSRAASMMDRPRHISRVIDHMLTQWSGKDHINATRIGVFGHSSGAFTALAIVGGTADLGRIAPHCQQRPGDYPCQLVARQPAGTAAMVAAMVQPDRDTRVRAAVVAAPALGFTFTQASLGAISVPIQLWRAEQDVVLPQPWYVEPVRAALPKPLDYREVPNAGHFDFLAPCTPRFAAMAPPLCSSQPGFDRVAFHREFNAAVVGFFRVALKP
;
A
#
# COMPACT_ATOMS: atom_id res chain seq x y z
N MET A 1 -23.76 -17.75 -11.07
CA MET A 1 -24.01 -18.05 -9.64
C MET A 1 -22.66 -18.11 -8.97
N GLN A 2 -22.29 -17.08 -8.21
CA GLN A 2 -21.04 -17.06 -7.43
C GLN A 2 -21.31 -17.77 -6.10
N PRO A 3 -20.44 -18.69 -5.63
CA PRO A 3 -20.55 -19.24 -4.29
C PRO A 3 -20.18 -18.17 -3.27
N GLN A 4 -21.10 -17.91 -2.34
CA GLN A 4 -20.87 -17.05 -1.19
C GLN A 4 -19.81 -17.67 -0.28
N LEU A 5 -18.73 -16.96 -0.03
CA LEU A 5 -17.73 -17.27 0.99
C LEU A 5 -18.29 -16.87 2.35
N ASN A 6 -18.82 -17.83 3.12
CA ASN A 6 -19.19 -17.61 4.52
C ASN A 6 -17.94 -17.58 5.40
N PHE A 7 -17.58 -16.40 5.89
CA PHE A 7 -16.36 -16.14 6.67
C PHE A 7 -16.62 -15.94 8.17
N TYR A 8 -17.76 -16.32 8.78
CA TYR A 8 -17.93 -16.20 10.23
C TYR A 8 -18.72 -17.35 10.85
N PRO A 9 -18.26 -17.92 12.00
CA PRO A 9 -19.11 -18.69 12.89
C PRO A 9 -19.97 -17.76 13.73
N SER A 10 -21.27 -18.06 13.85
CA SER A 10 -22.25 -17.40 14.70
C SER A 10 -21.91 -17.60 16.19
N GLY A 11 -21.62 -16.52 16.90
CA GLY A 11 -21.53 -16.47 18.37
C GLY A 11 -22.72 -15.69 18.95
N PRO A 12 -23.14 -15.93 20.22
CA PRO A 12 -24.43 -15.54 20.76
C PRO A 12 -24.54 -14.06 21.10
N GLU A 13 -25.73 -13.50 20.84
CA GLU A 13 -26.18 -12.18 21.27
C GLU A 13 -26.25 -12.05 22.79
N THR A 14 -25.61 -11.05 23.36
CA THR A 14 -25.92 -10.55 24.71
C THR A 14 -26.25 -9.07 24.64
N THR A 15 -27.53 -8.81 24.79
CA THR A 15 -28.12 -7.48 25.00
C THR A 15 -27.82 -7.01 26.42
N THR A 16 -27.17 -5.86 26.58
CA THR A 16 -27.20 -5.13 27.87
C THR A 16 -27.33 -3.65 27.61
N ALA A 17 -28.46 -3.10 27.99
CA ALA A 17 -28.78 -1.68 28.07
C ALA A 17 -28.05 -1.05 29.26
N MET A 18 -27.47 0.12 29.11
CA MET A 18 -27.20 1.01 30.24
C MET A 18 -27.41 2.48 29.88
N THR A 19 -28.22 3.05 30.75
CA THR A 19 -28.76 4.39 30.93
C THR A 19 -27.69 5.47 31.14
N GLY A 20 -28.13 6.70 30.81
CA GLY A 20 -27.40 7.96 30.76
C GLY A 20 -26.80 8.48 32.07
N LEU A 21 -25.93 9.45 31.88
CA LEU A 21 -25.67 10.51 32.89
C LEU A 21 -25.18 11.80 32.21
N GLU A 22 -26.03 12.81 32.25
CA GLU A 22 -25.67 14.22 31.95
C GLU A 22 -24.79 14.78 33.07
N ARG A 23 -23.77 15.53 32.73
CA ARG A 23 -23.16 16.52 33.64
C ARG A 23 -22.87 17.84 32.95
N GLN A 24 -23.54 18.85 33.48
CA GLN A 24 -23.31 20.27 33.25
C GLN A 24 -21.88 20.70 33.66
N ILE A 25 -21.29 21.61 32.92
CA ILE A 25 -20.15 22.40 33.39
C ILE A 25 -20.46 23.89 33.19
N THR A 26 -20.39 24.57 34.30
CA THR A 26 -20.64 25.99 34.57
C THR A 26 -19.56 26.90 33.96
N ARG A 27 -20.03 28.07 33.51
CA ARG A 27 -19.21 29.24 33.11
C ARG A 27 -18.61 29.91 34.35
N SER A 28 -17.38 30.33 34.31
CA SER A 28 -16.82 31.39 35.14
C SER A 28 -16.07 32.42 34.29
N GLY A 29 -16.51 33.68 34.45
CA GLY A 29 -15.99 34.82 33.70
C GLY A 29 -14.73 35.39 34.32
N LEU A 30 -13.97 36.12 33.50
CA LEU A 30 -12.88 36.99 33.97
C LEU A 30 -12.89 38.33 33.26
N LYS A 31 -12.65 39.34 34.07
CA LYS A 31 -12.85 40.76 33.90
C LYS A 31 -11.90 41.43 32.93
N GLN A 32 -12.43 42.46 32.26
CA GLN A 32 -11.69 43.51 31.50
C GLN A 32 -10.96 44.44 32.46
N GLY A 33 -9.70 44.81 32.09
CA GLY A 33 -8.97 45.93 32.66
C GLY A 33 -8.62 46.95 31.61
N PHE A 34 -9.19 48.15 31.74
CA PHE A 34 -8.90 49.37 30.93
C PHE A 34 -7.64 50.04 31.44
N ILE A 35 -6.76 50.48 30.54
CA ILE A 35 -5.77 51.51 30.83
C ILE A 35 -5.77 52.56 29.69
N THR A 36 -5.95 53.83 30.06
CA THR A 36 -6.06 55.03 29.24
C THR A 36 -4.67 55.63 28.94
N PRO A 37 -4.59 56.53 27.93
CA PRO A 37 -3.30 57.00 27.38
C PRO A 37 -2.81 58.31 28.02
N SER A 38 -1.47 58.52 28.01
CA SER A 38 -0.87 59.82 28.32
C SER A 38 -0.08 60.36 27.14
N PHE A 39 -0.34 61.64 26.84
CA PHE A 39 0.33 62.52 25.90
C PHE A 39 1.82 62.73 26.30
N ILE A 40 2.73 62.92 25.33
CA ILE A 40 3.72 64.01 25.33
C ILE A 40 4.46 64.06 23.95
N SER A 41 4.33 65.20 23.33
CA SER A 41 5.32 66.13 22.74
C SER A 41 6.06 65.78 21.42
N ARG A 42 5.92 66.73 20.55
CA ARG A 42 6.51 66.91 19.23
C ARG A 42 8.03 67.05 19.27
N LEU A 43 8.75 66.44 18.33
CA LEU A 43 9.96 67.01 17.74
C LEU A 43 9.98 66.67 16.23
N VAL A 44 10.03 67.75 15.42
CA VAL A 44 10.15 67.71 13.95
C VAL A 44 11.61 67.37 13.64
N CYS A 45 11.86 66.32 12.88
CA CYS A 45 13.12 66.11 12.18
C CYS A 45 12.81 65.60 10.79
N SER A 46 12.93 66.49 9.79
CA SER A 46 12.81 66.18 8.35
C SER A 46 14.02 65.36 7.93
N ALA A 47 13.82 64.06 7.75
CA ALA A 47 14.74 63.19 7.06
C ALA A 47 14.04 62.67 5.78
N LEU A 48 14.58 63.05 4.62
CA LEU A 48 14.20 62.46 3.32
C LEU A 48 14.43 60.97 3.35
N LEU A 49 13.38 60.16 3.53
CA LEU A 49 13.41 58.74 3.28
C LEU A 49 13.14 58.51 1.80
N CYS A 50 14.19 58.19 1.03
CA CYS A 50 14.05 57.50 -0.25
C CYS A 50 13.46 56.13 0.02
N ILE A 51 12.15 55.96 -0.08
CA ILE A 51 11.48 54.66 -0.05
C ILE A 51 11.73 54.00 -1.42
N SER A 52 12.78 53.19 -1.49
CA SER A 52 12.92 52.22 -2.55
C SER A 52 11.82 51.17 -2.35
N ALA A 53 10.72 51.32 -3.11
CA ALA A 53 9.68 50.30 -3.19
C ALA A 53 10.27 49.08 -3.85
N VAL A 54 10.80 48.15 -3.04
CA VAL A 54 11.10 46.77 -3.46
C VAL A 54 9.73 46.17 -3.81
N LEU A 55 9.44 46.04 -5.09
CA LEU A 55 8.32 45.25 -5.58
C LEU A 55 8.58 43.79 -5.20
N LEU A 56 8.12 43.37 -4.04
CA LEU A 56 7.99 42.00 -3.67
C LEU A 56 6.95 41.39 -4.62
N SER A 57 7.43 40.80 -5.72
CA SER A 57 6.57 39.92 -6.55
C SER A 57 5.99 38.86 -5.64
N PRO A 58 4.68 38.65 -5.64
CA PRO A 58 4.10 37.56 -4.84
C PRO A 58 4.75 36.25 -5.27
N VAL A 59 5.44 35.58 -4.35
CA VAL A 59 5.90 34.22 -4.56
C VAL A 59 4.64 33.39 -4.77
N LYS A 60 4.36 33.04 -6.03
CA LYS A 60 3.26 32.15 -6.37
C LYS A 60 3.48 30.84 -5.61
N ALA A 61 2.66 30.57 -4.61
CA ALA A 61 2.73 29.29 -3.91
C ALA A 61 2.65 28.19 -4.97
N ALA A 62 3.63 27.26 -4.94
CA ALA A 62 3.59 26.12 -5.84
C ALA A 62 2.25 25.39 -5.66
N ALA A 63 1.61 25.06 -6.77
CA ALA A 63 0.38 24.28 -6.71
C ALA A 63 0.63 22.96 -5.95
N PRO A 64 -0.31 22.51 -5.12
CA PRO A 64 -0.15 21.23 -4.45
C PRO A 64 -0.02 20.13 -5.49
N ILE A 65 0.94 19.24 -5.30
CA ILE A 65 1.14 18.09 -6.19
C ILE A 65 -0.06 17.16 -6.07
N ALA A 66 -0.74 16.91 -7.17
CA ALA A 66 -1.84 15.96 -7.28
C ALA A 66 -1.33 14.59 -7.78
N ALA A 67 -2.18 13.57 -7.71
CA ALA A 67 -1.93 12.28 -8.35
C ALA A 67 -2.49 12.31 -9.78
N GLY A 68 -1.63 12.24 -10.79
CA GLY A 68 -1.97 11.89 -12.14
C GLY A 68 -2.35 10.42 -12.23
N PHE A 69 -3.15 10.04 -13.24
CA PHE A 69 -3.61 8.67 -13.40
C PHE A 69 -3.78 8.29 -14.86
N GLU A 70 -3.29 7.10 -15.20
CA GLU A 70 -3.56 6.42 -16.47
C GLU A 70 -3.52 4.90 -16.30
N THR A 71 -3.95 4.16 -17.31
CA THR A 71 -3.84 2.70 -17.38
C THR A 71 -3.13 2.28 -18.65
N LEU A 72 -2.39 1.18 -18.56
CA LEU A 72 -1.74 0.59 -19.75
C LEU A 72 -1.74 -0.94 -19.67
N GLN A 73 -1.28 -1.56 -20.75
CA GLN A 73 -1.03 -2.99 -20.86
C GLN A 73 0.48 -3.21 -21.04
N ALA A 74 1.12 -3.90 -20.10
CA ALA A 74 2.52 -4.29 -20.23
C ALA A 74 2.63 -5.71 -20.82
N ALA A 75 3.46 -5.89 -21.84
CA ALA A 75 3.64 -7.20 -22.46
C ALA A 75 4.27 -8.21 -21.49
N ASP A 76 3.76 -9.45 -21.48
CA ASP A 76 4.28 -10.56 -20.67
C ASP A 76 4.69 -11.77 -21.55
N GLY A 77 5.58 -11.54 -22.48
CA GLY A 77 6.02 -12.56 -23.44
C GLY A 77 4.87 -13.05 -24.30
N THR A 78 4.57 -14.36 -24.22
CA THR A 78 3.45 -15.01 -24.93
C THR A 78 2.17 -15.09 -24.08
N ASP A 79 2.23 -14.71 -22.82
CA ASP A 79 1.06 -14.63 -21.92
C ASP A 79 0.19 -13.40 -22.26
N LYS A 80 -1.01 -13.34 -21.67
CA LYS A 80 -1.86 -12.15 -21.76
C LYS A 80 -1.13 -10.96 -21.17
N PRO A 81 -1.22 -9.76 -21.79
CA PRO A 81 -0.65 -8.56 -21.24
C PRO A 81 -1.12 -8.27 -19.82
N LEU A 82 -0.25 -7.70 -19.02
CA LEU A 82 -0.52 -7.29 -17.65
C LEU A 82 -1.24 -5.94 -17.65
N GLU A 83 -2.40 -5.86 -17.05
CA GLU A 83 -3.05 -4.57 -16.79
C GLU A 83 -2.31 -3.83 -15.67
N VAL A 84 -2.00 -2.56 -15.91
CA VAL A 84 -1.27 -1.71 -14.96
C VAL A 84 -1.99 -0.38 -14.79
N ALA A 85 -2.29 0.00 -13.55
CA ALA A 85 -2.70 1.36 -13.20
C ALA A 85 -1.47 2.16 -12.76
N ILE A 86 -1.28 3.34 -13.38
CA ILE A 86 -0.15 4.21 -13.10
C ILE A 86 -0.64 5.45 -12.39
N PHE A 87 0.04 5.79 -11.28
CA PHE A 87 -0.14 7.04 -10.56
C PHE A 87 1.19 7.79 -10.57
N TYR A 88 1.15 9.11 -10.78
CA TYR A 88 2.36 9.92 -10.89
C TYR A 88 2.12 11.34 -10.37
N PRO A 89 3.16 12.05 -9.93
CA PRO A 89 3.00 13.44 -9.49
C PRO A 89 2.63 14.32 -10.68
N THR A 90 1.67 15.23 -10.48
CA THR A 90 1.25 16.20 -11.49
C THR A 90 0.79 17.53 -10.84
N GLU A 91 0.94 18.63 -11.55
CA GLU A 91 0.38 19.93 -11.17
C GLU A 91 -1.03 20.15 -11.73
N ALA A 92 -1.55 19.22 -12.52
CA ALA A 92 -2.90 19.28 -13.06
C ALA A 92 -3.94 19.18 -11.93
N VAL A 93 -5.03 19.93 -12.08
CA VAL A 93 -6.11 19.98 -11.09
C VAL A 93 -6.81 18.62 -11.04
N PRO A 94 -6.83 17.95 -9.86
CA PRO A 94 -7.52 16.67 -9.72
C PRO A 94 -9.04 16.88 -9.76
N GLN A 95 -9.74 15.84 -10.21
CA GLN A 95 -11.18 15.78 -10.24
C GLN A 95 -11.64 14.46 -9.63
N GLU A 96 -12.89 14.43 -9.17
CA GLU A 96 -13.51 13.20 -8.71
C GLU A 96 -13.83 12.32 -9.93
N VAL A 97 -13.25 11.11 -9.98
CA VAL A 97 -13.37 10.17 -11.09
C VAL A 97 -13.88 8.83 -10.57
N ASP A 98 -14.93 8.33 -11.19
CA ASP A 98 -15.43 6.97 -10.93
C ASP A 98 -14.56 5.95 -11.67
N LEU A 99 -13.94 5.02 -10.89
CA LEU A 99 -13.17 3.88 -11.38
C LEU A 99 -13.72 2.60 -10.78
N GLY A 100 -14.61 1.93 -11.50
CA GLY A 100 -15.32 0.76 -10.99
C GLY A 100 -16.13 1.09 -9.73
N PRO A 101 -15.88 0.41 -8.60
CA PRO A 101 -16.57 0.70 -7.34
C PRO A 101 -15.96 1.85 -6.54
N PHE A 102 -14.86 2.44 -6.99
CA PHE A 102 -14.13 3.48 -6.29
C PHE A 102 -14.40 4.86 -6.91
N LYS A 103 -14.31 5.88 -6.06
CA LYS A 103 -14.39 7.28 -6.44
C LYS A 103 -13.09 7.95 -5.97
N LEU A 104 -12.24 8.36 -6.92
CA LEU A 104 -10.88 8.84 -6.64
C LEU A 104 -10.73 10.28 -7.06
N ASN A 105 -10.01 11.07 -6.25
CA ASN A 105 -9.64 12.46 -6.59
C ASN A 105 -8.27 12.45 -7.27
N ILE A 106 -8.27 12.41 -8.61
CA ILE A 106 -7.09 12.22 -9.47
C ILE A 106 -7.16 13.12 -10.72
N ALA A 107 -6.01 13.37 -11.35
CA ALA A 107 -5.93 14.12 -12.62
C ALA A 107 -5.64 13.15 -13.77
N ARG A 108 -6.60 12.97 -14.68
CA ARG A 108 -6.38 12.18 -15.90
C ARG A 108 -5.62 13.01 -16.94
N GLY A 109 -4.58 12.43 -17.54
CA GLY A 109 -3.83 13.05 -18.65
C GLY A 109 -3.00 14.28 -18.28
N GLY A 110 -2.77 14.52 -16.99
CA GLY A 110 -1.84 15.57 -16.54
C GLY A 110 -0.41 15.24 -16.89
N ALA A 111 0.42 16.25 -17.18
CA ALA A 111 1.86 16.04 -17.38
C ALA A 111 2.52 15.57 -16.09
N VAL A 112 3.53 14.68 -16.20
CA VAL A 112 4.34 14.24 -15.05
C VAL A 112 5.14 15.42 -14.51
N ALA A 113 5.01 15.70 -13.21
CA ALA A 113 5.75 16.76 -12.52
C ALA A 113 7.01 16.20 -11.85
N GLY A 114 8.16 16.83 -12.09
CA GLY A 114 9.44 16.44 -11.52
C GLY A 114 10.29 15.59 -12.47
N GLN A 115 11.53 15.33 -12.03
CA GLN A 115 12.54 14.55 -12.75
C GLN A 115 13.28 13.65 -11.77
N GLY A 116 13.84 12.54 -12.28
CA GLY A 116 14.57 11.59 -11.45
C GLY A 116 13.73 10.93 -10.37
N LEU A 117 12.43 10.73 -10.65
CA LEU A 117 11.44 10.20 -9.71
C LEU A 117 11.70 8.72 -9.42
N PRO A 118 11.55 8.27 -8.16
CA PRO A 118 11.58 6.84 -7.86
C PRO A 118 10.34 6.14 -8.42
N LEU A 119 10.48 4.87 -8.81
CA LEU A 119 9.37 4.00 -9.22
C LEU A 119 9.01 3.04 -8.09
N ILE A 120 7.73 2.95 -7.76
CA ILE A 120 7.20 1.92 -6.84
C ILE A 120 6.26 1.01 -7.63
N VAL A 121 6.53 -0.31 -7.62
CA VAL A 121 5.60 -1.29 -8.17
C VAL A 121 4.77 -1.89 -7.05
N ILE A 122 3.44 -1.87 -7.21
CA ILE A 122 2.48 -2.43 -6.23
C ILE A 122 1.99 -3.80 -6.70
N SER A 123 2.18 -4.81 -5.84
CA SER A 123 1.68 -6.19 -6.00
C SER A 123 0.51 -6.42 -5.02
N HIS A 124 -0.68 -6.65 -5.55
CA HIS A 124 -1.89 -6.90 -4.76
C HIS A 124 -1.93 -8.32 -4.14
N GLY A 125 -2.81 -8.53 -3.16
CA GLY A 125 -3.12 -9.85 -2.60
C GLY A 125 -3.80 -10.80 -3.60
N ASN A 126 -4.01 -12.06 -3.22
CA ASN A 126 -4.73 -13.04 -4.03
C ASN A 126 -6.11 -12.49 -4.45
N GLY A 127 -6.45 -12.64 -5.73
CA GLY A 127 -7.71 -12.19 -6.30
C GLY A 127 -7.93 -10.66 -6.30
N GLY A 128 -6.88 -9.87 -6.09
CA GLY A 128 -6.97 -8.40 -6.06
C GLY A 128 -7.03 -7.76 -7.44
N ALA A 129 -6.77 -6.46 -7.49
CA ALA A 129 -6.83 -5.64 -8.70
C ALA A 129 -5.80 -4.50 -8.65
N THR A 130 -5.60 -3.81 -9.76
CA THR A 130 -4.73 -2.62 -9.87
C THR A 130 -5.09 -1.52 -8.85
N LEU A 131 -6.37 -1.42 -8.47
CA LEU A 131 -6.86 -0.41 -7.55
C LEU A 131 -6.97 -0.86 -6.09
N SER A 132 -6.57 -2.09 -5.73
CA SER A 132 -6.67 -2.61 -4.35
C SER A 132 -5.97 -1.72 -3.31
N HIS A 133 -4.89 -1.05 -3.71
CA HIS A 133 -4.09 -0.15 -2.86
C HIS A 133 -4.04 1.29 -3.40
N HIS A 134 -5.13 1.74 -4.06
CA HIS A 134 -5.20 3.07 -4.67
C HIS A 134 -4.89 4.21 -3.70
N GLY A 135 -5.29 4.11 -2.43
CA GLY A 135 -5.00 5.13 -1.43
C GLY A 135 -3.49 5.29 -1.19
N THR A 136 -2.76 4.17 -1.09
CA THR A 136 -1.30 4.16 -0.96
C THR A 136 -0.63 4.66 -2.24
N ALA A 137 -1.14 4.26 -3.42
CA ALA A 137 -0.63 4.72 -4.71
C ALA A 137 -0.77 6.24 -4.88
N ILE A 138 -1.93 6.80 -4.53
CA ILE A 138 -2.18 8.26 -4.56
C ILE A 138 -1.23 8.98 -3.59
N ALA A 139 -1.08 8.50 -2.35
CA ALA A 139 -0.19 9.10 -1.36
C ALA A 139 1.28 9.11 -1.82
N LEU A 140 1.74 8.02 -2.43
CA LEU A 140 3.08 7.93 -3.02
C LEU A 140 3.23 8.91 -4.20
N ALA A 141 2.25 8.98 -5.12
CA ALA A 141 2.30 9.90 -6.25
C ALA A 141 2.37 11.36 -5.79
N GLN A 142 1.53 11.77 -4.85
CA GLN A 142 1.56 13.10 -4.22
C GLN A 142 2.87 13.39 -3.49
N ALA A 143 3.58 12.35 -3.08
CA ALA A 143 4.88 12.45 -2.42
C ALA A 143 6.08 12.47 -3.40
N GLY A 144 5.85 12.44 -4.72
CA GLY A 144 6.87 12.53 -5.77
C GLY A 144 7.37 11.17 -6.27
N PHE A 145 6.58 10.10 -6.16
CA PHE A 145 6.91 8.79 -6.73
C PHE A 145 6.05 8.51 -7.97
N VAL A 146 6.61 7.82 -8.94
CA VAL A 146 5.82 7.12 -9.97
C VAL A 146 5.42 5.76 -9.40
N VAL A 147 4.15 5.39 -9.54
CA VAL A 147 3.62 4.13 -9.01
C VAL A 147 2.99 3.33 -10.12
N ALA A 148 3.34 2.05 -10.24
CA ALA A 148 2.76 1.11 -11.18
C ALA A 148 2.10 -0.05 -10.41
N ALA A 149 0.78 -0.09 -10.36
CA ALA A 149 0.02 -1.15 -9.68
C ALA A 149 -0.43 -2.19 -10.71
N VAL A 150 0.09 -3.41 -10.62
CA VAL A 150 -0.16 -4.49 -11.58
C VAL A 150 -1.35 -5.35 -11.16
N ALA A 151 -2.18 -5.79 -12.14
CA ALA A 151 -3.07 -6.93 -11.98
C ALA A 151 -2.37 -8.20 -12.48
N HIS A 152 -2.14 -9.16 -11.57
CA HIS A 152 -1.46 -10.40 -11.92
C HIS A 152 -2.35 -11.31 -12.77
N THR A 153 -1.94 -11.65 -13.98
CA THR A 153 -2.66 -12.56 -14.87
C THR A 153 -2.85 -13.93 -14.21
N GLY A 154 -4.09 -14.43 -14.21
CA GLY A 154 -4.46 -15.70 -13.58
C GLY A 154 -4.60 -15.66 -12.05
N ASP A 155 -4.33 -14.50 -11.41
CA ASP A 155 -4.55 -14.30 -9.99
C ASP A 155 -5.01 -12.86 -9.70
N ASN A 156 -6.16 -12.50 -10.26
CA ASN A 156 -6.83 -11.21 -10.04
C ASN A 156 -8.34 -11.42 -9.85
N HIS A 157 -9.07 -10.35 -9.62
CA HIS A 157 -10.51 -10.39 -9.33
C HIS A 157 -11.36 -11.00 -10.46
N ALA A 158 -10.90 -10.96 -11.70
CA ALA A 158 -11.60 -11.47 -12.88
C ALA A 158 -11.15 -12.89 -13.28
N ASP A 159 -9.91 -13.26 -12.95
CA ASP A 159 -9.32 -14.55 -13.32
C ASP A 159 -8.43 -15.07 -12.17
N GLN A 160 -8.81 -16.20 -11.59
CA GLN A 160 -8.05 -16.89 -10.52
C GLN A 160 -7.57 -18.28 -10.96
N SER A 161 -7.49 -18.54 -12.25
CA SER A 161 -7.13 -19.84 -12.82
C SER A 161 -5.70 -20.28 -12.44
N ARG A 162 -4.81 -19.33 -12.10
CA ARG A 162 -3.42 -19.56 -11.68
C ARG A 162 -3.11 -19.02 -10.29
N ALA A 163 -4.12 -18.84 -9.43
CA ALA A 163 -3.96 -18.26 -8.11
C ALA A 163 -2.95 -19.01 -7.21
N ALA A 164 -2.73 -20.31 -7.45
CA ALA A 164 -1.69 -21.11 -6.78
C ALA A 164 -0.29 -20.93 -7.39
N SER A 165 -0.16 -20.34 -8.58
CA SER A 165 1.10 -20.15 -9.30
C SER A 165 1.85 -18.91 -8.83
N MET A 166 2.24 -18.89 -7.55
CA MET A 166 2.87 -17.73 -6.92
C MET A 166 4.17 -17.26 -7.60
N MET A 167 4.87 -18.17 -8.30
CA MET A 167 6.16 -17.87 -8.96
C MET A 167 6.04 -17.07 -10.26
N ASP A 168 4.83 -16.94 -10.83
CA ASP A 168 4.60 -16.03 -11.97
C ASP A 168 4.70 -14.55 -11.56
N ARG A 169 4.32 -14.23 -10.32
CA ARG A 169 4.19 -12.86 -9.85
C ARG A 169 5.51 -12.07 -9.82
N PRO A 170 6.67 -12.59 -9.37
CA PRO A 170 7.94 -11.87 -9.46
C PRO A 170 8.29 -11.50 -10.92
N ARG A 171 8.05 -12.41 -11.87
CA ARG A 171 8.24 -12.15 -13.31
C ARG A 171 7.34 -11.00 -13.78
N HIS A 172 6.06 -10.97 -13.37
CA HIS A 172 5.17 -9.86 -13.69
C HIS A 172 5.70 -8.52 -13.17
N ILE A 173 6.27 -8.46 -11.96
CA ILE A 173 6.91 -7.25 -11.44
C ILE A 173 8.06 -6.79 -12.34
N SER A 174 8.96 -7.71 -12.74
CA SER A 174 10.08 -7.38 -13.63
C SER A 174 9.59 -6.88 -14.99
N ARG A 175 8.54 -7.48 -15.57
CA ARG A 175 7.93 -7.04 -16.84
C ARG A 175 7.33 -5.63 -16.74
N VAL A 176 6.69 -5.32 -15.62
CA VAL A 176 6.19 -3.95 -15.36
C VAL A 176 7.35 -2.97 -15.25
N ILE A 177 8.42 -3.30 -14.52
CA ILE A 177 9.62 -2.45 -14.44
C ILE A 177 10.22 -2.22 -15.85
N ASP A 178 10.36 -3.28 -16.67
CA ASP A 178 10.84 -3.18 -18.04
C ASP A 178 9.99 -2.18 -18.85
N HIS A 179 8.68 -2.34 -18.81
CA HIS A 179 7.75 -1.47 -19.52
C HIS A 179 7.84 -0.01 -19.06
N MET A 180 7.86 0.20 -17.75
CA MET A 180 7.93 1.56 -17.17
C MET A 180 9.21 2.29 -17.53
N LEU A 181 10.32 1.58 -17.68
CA LEU A 181 11.63 2.16 -18.01
C LEU A 181 11.88 2.32 -19.53
N THR A 182 11.12 1.61 -20.38
CA THR A 182 11.44 1.57 -21.82
C THR A 182 10.30 2.03 -22.72
N GLN A 183 9.04 1.85 -22.32
CA GLN A 183 7.87 2.04 -23.19
C GLN A 183 6.87 3.08 -22.66
N TRP A 184 6.78 3.26 -21.34
CA TRP A 184 5.88 4.26 -20.78
C TRP A 184 6.21 5.66 -21.27
N SER A 185 5.19 6.46 -21.62
CA SER A 185 5.37 7.82 -22.15
C SER A 185 6.12 8.77 -21.21
N GLY A 186 5.99 8.55 -19.87
CA GLY A 186 6.68 9.29 -18.83
C GLY A 186 8.02 8.68 -18.37
N LYS A 187 8.57 7.68 -19.06
CA LYS A 187 9.78 6.95 -18.65
C LYS A 187 10.98 7.85 -18.34
N ASP A 188 11.14 8.94 -19.09
CA ASP A 188 12.28 9.86 -18.94
C ASP A 188 12.24 10.65 -17.62
N HIS A 189 11.11 10.63 -16.90
CA HIS A 189 10.98 11.18 -15.55
C HIS A 189 11.47 10.22 -14.47
N ILE A 190 11.63 8.90 -14.76
CA ILE A 190 11.99 7.88 -13.78
C ILE A 190 13.50 7.79 -13.60
N ASN A 191 13.95 7.63 -12.34
CA ASN A 191 15.31 7.22 -12.03
C ASN A 191 15.36 5.69 -11.89
N ALA A 192 15.95 5.01 -12.87
CA ALA A 192 16.05 3.54 -12.93
C ALA A 192 16.84 2.90 -11.77
N THR A 193 17.59 3.69 -11.00
CA THR A 193 18.34 3.20 -9.83
C THR A 193 17.54 3.28 -8.52
N ARG A 194 16.32 3.83 -8.56
CA ARG A 194 15.47 4.13 -7.40
C ARG A 194 14.12 3.40 -7.51
N ILE A 195 14.15 2.08 -7.50
CA ILE A 195 12.96 1.25 -7.65
C ILE A 195 12.65 0.53 -6.35
N GLY A 196 11.41 0.60 -5.91
CA GLY A 196 10.87 -0.13 -4.77
C GLY A 196 9.67 -0.99 -5.13
N VAL A 197 9.33 -1.94 -4.25
CA VAL A 197 8.14 -2.77 -4.38
C VAL A 197 7.31 -2.68 -3.10
N PHE A 198 6.01 -2.52 -3.25
CA PHE A 198 5.02 -2.68 -2.18
C PHE A 198 4.22 -3.94 -2.45
N GLY A 199 4.02 -4.78 -1.42
CA GLY A 199 3.16 -5.95 -1.53
C GLY A 199 2.32 -6.19 -0.29
N HIS A 200 1.09 -6.70 -0.52
CA HIS A 200 0.19 -7.15 0.52
C HIS A 200 -0.19 -8.61 0.32
N SER A 201 -0.23 -9.43 1.39
CA SER A 201 -0.65 -10.83 1.32
C SER A 201 0.20 -11.63 0.31
N SER A 202 -0.38 -12.20 -0.73
CA SER A 202 0.34 -12.82 -1.86
C SER A 202 1.31 -11.84 -2.54
N GLY A 203 0.96 -10.55 -2.60
CA GLY A 203 1.87 -9.52 -3.09
C GLY A 203 3.07 -9.28 -2.17
N ALA A 204 2.90 -9.46 -0.86
CA ALA A 204 4.00 -9.37 0.10
C ALA A 204 4.98 -10.56 -0.03
N PHE A 205 4.46 -11.76 -0.29
CA PHE A 205 5.30 -12.89 -0.72
C PHE A 205 6.09 -12.55 -1.99
N THR A 206 5.41 -11.97 -3.00
CA THR A 206 6.03 -11.52 -4.24
C THR A 206 7.14 -10.49 -3.98
N ALA A 207 6.91 -9.53 -3.08
CA ALA A 207 7.89 -8.52 -2.71
C ALA A 207 9.13 -9.13 -2.05
N LEU A 208 8.97 -10.15 -1.20
CA LEU A 208 10.10 -10.90 -0.63
C LEU A 208 10.86 -11.67 -1.71
N ALA A 209 10.13 -12.36 -2.61
CA ALA A 209 10.74 -13.16 -3.67
C ALA A 209 11.56 -12.30 -4.64
N ILE A 210 11.02 -11.16 -5.11
CA ILE A 210 11.70 -10.30 -6.10
C ILE A 210 12.98 -9.65 -5.55
N VAL A 211 13.09 -9.47 -4.23
CA VAL A 211 14.33 -8.94 -3.60
C VAL A 211 15.34 -10.02 -3.20
N GLY A 212 15.05 -11.29 -3.51
CA GLY A 212 15.97 -12.42 -3.33
C GLY A 212 15.63 -13.40 -2.20
N GLY A 213 14.43 -13.26 -1.61
CA GLY A 213 13.92 -14.28 -0.68
C GLY A 213 13.59 -15.57 -1.43
N THR A 214 14.08 -16.71 -0.98
CA THR A 214 13.84 -18.03 -1.59
C THR A 214 12.84 -18.83 -0.76
N ALA A 215 11.65 -19.09 -1.31
CA ALA A 215 10.61 -19.85 -0.63
C ALA A 215 10.81 -21.37 -0.82
N ASP A 216 10.78 -22.13 0.25
CA ASP A 216 10.69 -23.59 0.20
C ASP A 216 9.21 -24.00 0.08
N LEU A 217 8.73 -24.10 -1.18
CA LEU A 217 7.34 -24.44 -1.48
C LEU A 217 7.00 -25.89 -1.08
N GLY A 218 7.97 -26.76 -0.86
CA GLY A 218 7.78 -28.11 -0.33
C GLY A 218 7.16 -28.12 1.07
N ARG A 219 7.28 -27.01 1.82
CA ARG A 219 6.66 -26.83 3.15
C ARG A 219 5.16 -26.61 3.13
N ILE A 220 4.55 -26.32 1.95
CA ILE A 220 3.11 -26.08 1.82
C ILE A 220 2.32 -27.35 2.21
N ALA A 221 2.65 -28.52 1.66
CA ALA A 221 1.90 -29.73 1.92
C ALA A 221 1.94 -30.14 3.41
N PRO A 222 3.10 -30.19 4.11
CA PRO A 222 3.15 -30.46 5.55
C PRO A 222 2.39 -29.43 6.39
N HIS A 223 2.47 -28.13 6.03
CA HIS A 223 1.72 -27.09 6.72
C HIS A 223 0.20 -27.32 6.57
N CYS A 224 -0.27 -27.61 5.38
CA CYS A 224 -1.68 -27.81 5.10
C CYS A 224 -2.24 -29.11 5.69
N GLN A 225 -1.41 -30.14 5.91
CA GLN A 225 -1.80 -31.31 6.70
C GLN A 225 -2.10 -30.97 8.17
N GLN A 226 -1.33 -30.07 8.75
CA GLN A 226 -1.50 -29.63 10.14
C GLN A 226 -2.59 -28.55 10.29
N ARG A 227 -2.77 -27.72 9.28
CA ARG A 227 -3.64 -26.54 9.29
C ARG A 227 -4.51 -26.43 8.02
N PRO A 228 -5.39 -27.42 7.77
CA PRO A 228 -6.19 -27.47 6.55
C PRO A 228 -7.18 -26.32 6.45
N GLY A 229 -7.51 -25.66 7.58
CA GLY A 229 -8.39 -24.48 7.64
C GLY A 229 -7.74 -23.16 7.24
N ASP A 230 -6.42 -23.09 7.12
CA ASP A 230 -5.74 -21.85 6.73
C ASP A 230 -6.07 -21.49 5.26
N TYR A 231 -6.25 -20.20 4.99
CA TYR A 231 -6.70 -19.74 3.67
C TYR A 231 -5.86 -20.25 2.49
N PRO A 232 -4.51 -20.23 2.52
CA PRO A 232 -3.70 -20.77 1.43
C PRO A 232 -3.93 -22.26 1.19
N CYS A 233 -4.19 -23.03 2.26
CA CYS A 233 -4.45 -24.46 2.18
C CYS A 233 -5.82 -24.75 1.54
N GLN A 234 -6.83 -23.98 1.89
CA GLN A 234 -8.14 -24.04 1.23
C GLN A 234 -8.05 -23.64 -0.26
N LEU A 235 -7.20 -22.66 -0.60
CA LEU A 235 -6.96 -22.24 -1.97
C LEU A 235 -6.37 -23.40 -2.79
N VAL A 236 -5.33 -24.06 -2.29
CA VAL A 236 -4.67 -25.21 -2.93
C VAL A 236 -5.63 -26.41 -3.04
N ALA A 237 -6.45 -26.67 -2.02
CA ALA A 237 -7.41 -27.76 -2.02
C ALA A 237 -8.55 -27.62 -3.06
N ARG A 238 -8.84 -26.39 -3.48
CA ARG A 238 -9.81 -26.10 -4.54
C ARG A 238 -9.25 -26.25 -5.95
N GLN A 239 -7.94 -26.41 -6.08
CA GLN A 239 -7.29 -26.57 -7.38
C GLN A 239 -7.40 -28.02 -7.87
N PRO A 240 -7.22 -28.29 -9.18
CA PRO A 240 -7.19 -29.64 -9.71
C PRO A 240 -6.18 -30.55 -8.99
N ALA A 241 -6.46 -31.83 -8.96
CA ALA A 241 -5.56 -32.82 -8.37
C ALA A 241 -4.14 -32.70 -8.98
N GLY A 242 -3.10 -32.79 -8.14
CA GLY A 242 -1.71 -32.61 -8.57
C GLY A 242 -1.16 -31.19 -8.49
N THR A 243 -2.01 -30.16 -8.35
CA THR A 243 -1.55 -28.76 -8.25
C THR A 243 -0.54 -28.55 -7.11
N ALA A 244 -0.75 -29.16 -5.95
CA ALA A 244 0.19 -29.04 -4.83
C ALA A 244 1.59 -29.56 -5.16
N ALA A 245 1.70 -30.69 -5.87
CA ALA A 245 2.98 -31.24 -6.32
C ALA A 245 3.64 -30.34 -7.39
N MET A 246 2.83 -29.82 -8.32
CA MET A 246 3.28 -28.89 -9.35
C MET A 246 3.81 -27.59 -8.71
N VAL A 247 3.09 -27.01 -7.75
CA VAL A 247 3.52 -25.81 -7.01
C VAL A 247 4.83 -26.07 -6.25
N ALA A 248 4.96 -27.23 -5.58
CA ALA A 248 6.18 -27.59 -4.87
C ALA A 248 7.40 -27.73 -5.79
N ALA A 249 7.19 -28.07 -7.07
CA ALA A 249 8.24 -28.21 -8.08
C ALA A 249 8.54 -26.90 -8.83
N MET A 250 7.82 -25.80 -8.58
CA MET A 250 8.06 -24.52 -9.23
C MET A 250 9.44 -23.96 -8.88
N VAL A 251 10.16 -23.54 -9.90
CA VAL A 251 11.43 -22.86 -9.75
C VAL A 251 11.16 -21.37 -9.50
N GLN A 252 11.72 -20.84 -8.43
CA GLN A 252 11.65 -19.44 -8.17
C GLN A 252 12.52 -18.66 -9.15
N PRO A 253 12.02 -17.60 -9.79
CA PRO A 253 12.81 -16.73 -10.65
C PRO A 253 13.88 -16.00 -9.85
N ASP A 254 14.97 -15.63 -10.51
CA ASP A 254 16.03 -14.82 -9.93
C ASP A 254 15.49 -13.48 -9.43
N ARG A 255 16.16 -12.92 -8.42
CA ARG A 255 15.85 -11.58 -7.91
C ARG A 255 16.03 -10.52 -9.00
N ASP A 256 15.21 -9.50 -8.98
CA ASP A 256 15.42 -8.31 -9.78
C ASP A 256 16.33 -7.32 -9.04
N THR A 257 17.59 -7.23 -9.44
CA THR A 257 18.60 -6.39 -8.77
C THR A 257 18.32 -4.88 -8.89
N ARG A 258 17.39 -4.47 -9.72
CA ARG A 258 16.91 -3.08 -9.81
C ARG A 258 16.08 -2.67 -8.62
N VAL A 259 15.40 -3.64 -7.95
CA VAL A 259 14.59 -3.37 -6.75
C VAL A 259 15.49 -3.14 -5.55
N ARG A 260 15.40 -1.97 -4.94
CA ARG A 260 16.29 -1.47 -3.89
C ARG A 260 15.64 -1.39 -2.51
N ALA A 261 14.33 -1.52 -2.41
CA ALA A 261 13.58 -1.50 -1.14
C ALA A 261 12.25 -2.22 -1.29
N ALA A 262 11.73 -2.79 -0.21
CA ALA A 262 10.41 -3.40 -0.24
C ALA A 262 9.59 -3.10 1.02
N VAL A 263 8.29 -2.84 0.83
CA VAL A 263 7.28 -2.84 1.88
C VAL A 263 6.49 -4.14 1.78
N VAL A 264 6.42 -4.87 2.89
CA VAL A 264 5.87 -6.23 3.00
C VAL A 264 4.76 -6.20 4.05
N ALA A 265 3.49 -6.20 3.61
CA ALA A 265 2.34 -6.16 4.51
C ALA A 265 1.64 -7.52 4.56
N ALA A 266 1.56 -8.11 5.77
CA ALA A 266 0.90 -9.39 6.03
C ALA A 266 1.25 -10.49 5.00
N PRO A 267 2.53 -10.91 4.88
CA PRO A 267 2.99 -11.81 3.83
C PRO A 267 2.31 -13.18 3.89
N ALA A 268 1.75 -13.63 2.75
CA ALA A 268 1.29 -15.01 2.58
C ALA A 268 2.47 -15.98 2.57
N LEU A 269 2.20 -17.26 2.84
CA LEU A 269 3.18 -18.37 2.81
C LEU A 269 4.45 -18.09 3.63
N GLY A 270 4.36 -17.26 4.67
CA GLY A 270 5.53 -16.91 5.50
C GLY A 270 6.28 -18.11 6.08
N PHE A 271 5.56 -19.21 6.37
CA PHE A 271 6.12 -20.47 6.84
C PHE A 271 7.06 -21.15 5.81
N THR A 272 7.03 -20.73 4.55
CA THR A 272 7.96 -21.24 3.52
C THR A 272 9.34 -20.58 3.58
N PHE A 273 9.49 -19.49 4.31
CA PHE A 273 10.76 -18.79 4.45
C PHE A 273 11.53 -19.25 5.70
N THR A 274 12.83 -19.33 5.56
CA THR A 274 13.77 -19.70 6.64
C THR A 274 14.86 -18.65 6.80
N GLN A 275 15.66 -18.73 7.87
CA GLN A 275 16.83 -17.88 8.06
C GLN A 275 17.78 -17.93 6.85
N ALA A 276 18.01 -19.13 6.27
CA ALA A 276 18.87 -19.27 5.09
C ALA A 276 18.26 -18.58 3.86
N SER A 277 16.93 -18.63 3.72
CA SER A 277 16.23 -18.12 2.53
C SER A 277 16.05 -16.60 2.51
N LEU A 278 15.96 -15.94 3.66
CA LEU A 278 15.82 -14.47 3.75
C LEU A 278 17.09 -13.77 4.22
N GLY A 279 18.04 -14.50 4.81
CA GLY A 279 19.26 -13.91 5.39
C GLY A 279 20.18 -13.21 4.37
N ALA A 280 20.06 -13.56 3.09
CA ALA A 280 20.81 -12.94 1.99
C ALA A 280 20.19 -11.64 1.44
N ILE A 281 18.99 -11.26 1.89
CA ILE A 281 18.36 -10.00 1.47
C ILE A 281 19.16 -8.84 2.04
N SER A 282 19.68 -7.98 1.14
CA SER A 282 20.53 -6.84 1.48
C SER A 282 19.83 -5.48 1.34
N VAL A 283 18.61 -5.46 0.80
CA VAL A 283 17.83 -4.22 0.65
C VAL A 283 17.00 -3.94 1.90
N PRO A 284 16.72 -2.66 2.22
CA PRO A 284 15.82 -2.30 3.30
C PRO A 284 14.43 -2.91 3.13
N ILE A 285 13.87 -3.45 4.22
CA ILE A 285 12.52 -4.01 4.27
C ILE A 285 11.74 -3.30 5.37
N GLN A 286 10.49 -2.86 5.07
CA GLN A 286 9.50 -2.49 6.07
C GLN A 286 8.46 -3.60 6.15
N LEU A 287 8.33 -4.26 7.31
CA LEU A 287 7.43 -5.40 7.52
C LEU A 287 6.26 -4.99 8.40
N TRP A 288 5.03 -5.24 7.92
CA TRP A 288 3.80 -4.95 8.64
C TRP A 288 3.05 -6.22 9.02
N ARG A 289 2.48 -6.22 10.21
CA ARG A 289 1.60 -7.25 10.76
C ARG A 289 0.27 -6.65 11.21
N ALA A 290 -0.84 -7.30 10.88
CA ALA A 290 -2.13 -7.05 11.53
C ALA A 290 -2.25 -7.97 12.76
N GLU A 291 -2.57 -7.40 13.92
CA GLU A 291 -2.65 -8.17 15.17
C GLU A 291 -3.74 -9.25 15.10
N GLN A 292 -4.92 -8.90 14.54
CA GLN A 292 -6.09 -9.76 14.46
C GLN A 292 -6.25 -10.42 13.07
N ASP A 293 -5.13 -10.76 12.42
CA ASP A 293 -5.16 -11.43 11.11
C ASP A 293 -5.66 -12.88 11.23
N VAL A 294 -6.92 -13.09 10.88
CA VAL A 294 -7.55 -14.42 10.86
C VAL A 294 -7.38 -15.14 9.52
N VAL A 295 -6.95 -14.45 8.48
CA VAL A 295 -6.68 -15.02 7.15
C VAL A 295 -5.31 -15.69 7.12
N LEU A 296 -4.31 -15.03 7.72
CA LEU A 296 -2.93 -15.48 7.84
C LEU A 296 -2.51 -15.46 9.32
N PRO A 297 -3.06 -16.39 10.14
CA PRO A 297 -2.94 -16.31 11.59
C PRO A 297 -1.53 -16.56 12.11
N GLN A 298 -1.20 -15.88 13.21
CA GLN A 298 0.06 -16.11 13.90
C GLN A 298 0.08 -17.46 14.61
N PRO A 299 1.28 -18.05 14.80
CA PRO A 299 2.63 -17.51 14.49
C PRO A 299 3.16 -17.92 13.10
N TRP A 300 2.33 -18.37 12.18
CA TRP A 300 2.74 -19.13 11.00
C TRP A 300 3.18 -18.27 9.79
N TYR A 301 2.76 -16.99 9.73
CA TYR A 301 2.95 -16.20 8.52
C TYR A 301 3.96 -15.05 8.68
N VAL A 302 3.66 -14.05 9.50
CA VAL A 302 4.55 -12.90 9.65
C VAL A 302 5.76 -13.23 10.54
N GLU A 303 5.58 -14.00 11.60
CA GLU A 303 6.65 -14.27 12.56
C GLU A 303 7.86 -15.03 11.96
N PRO A 304 7.69 -16.09 11.13
CA PRO A 304 8.82 -16.70 10.44
C PRO A 304 9.61 -15.73 9.57
N VAL A 305 8.90 -14.83 8.86
CA VAL A 305 9.52 -13.79 8.02
C VAL A 305 10.29 -12.79 8.90
N ARG A 306 9.67 -12.30 9.98
CA ARG A 306 10.30 -11.38 10.94
C ARG A 306 11.57 -11.96 11.58
N ALA A 307 11.52 -13.25 11.94
CA ALA A 307 12.64 -13.94 12.54
C ALA A 307 13.79 -14.16 11.55
N ALA A 308 13.49 -14.40 10.27
CA ALA A 308 14.44 -14.75 9.23
C ALA A 308 15.09 -13.53 8.54
N LEU A 309 14.43 -12.38 8.52
CA LEU A 309 14.96 -11.16 7.89
C LEU A 309 16.18 -10.59 8.65
N PRO A 310 17.17 -10.03 7.93
CA PRO A 310 18.31 -9.34 8.54
C PRO A 310 17.89 -8.17 9.45
N LYS A 311 18.71 -7.86 10.43
CA LYS A 311 18.51 -6.74 11.37
C LYS A 311 19.51 -5.60 11.06
N PRO A 312 19.13 -4.33 11.28
CA PRO A 312 17.85 -3.85 11.84
C PRO A 312 16.70 -3.99 10.82
N LEU A 313 15.49 -4.22 11.32
CA LEU A 313 14.26 -4.35 10.52
C LEU A 313 13.24 -3.27 10.95
N ASP A 314 12.67 -2.52 9.99
CA ASP A 314 11.51 -1.65 10.25
C ASP A 314 10.26 -2.53 10.36
N TYR A 315 9.98 -3.01 11.57
CA TYR A 315 8.82 -3.86 11.88
C TYR A 315 7.73 -3.07 12.56
N ARG A 316 6.49 -3.23 12.07
CA ARG A 316 5.32 -2.53 12.56
C ARG A 316 4.17 -3.48 12.76
N GLU A 317 3.63 -3.51 13.97
CA GLU A 317 2.41 -4.21 14.32
C GLU A 317 1.27 -3.21 14.44
N VAL A 318 0.12 -3.55 13.87
CA VAL A 318 -1.07 -2.71 13.89
C VAL A 318 -2.08 -3.33 14.86
N PRO A 319 -2.25 -2.73 16.05
CA PRO A 319 -3.20 -3.23 17.05
C PRO A 319 -4.61 -3.27 16.49
N ASN A 320 -5.34 -4.32 16.81
CA ASN A 320 -6.75 -4.52 16.44
C ASN A 320 -7.04 -4.52 14.92
N ALA A 321 -6.03 -4.54 14.05
CA ALA A 321 -6.21 -4.64 12.60
C ALA A 321 -6.42 -6.09 12.17
N GLY A 322 -7.31 -6.30 11.19
CA GLY A 322 -7.44 -7.55 10.45
C GLY A 322 -6.66 -7.53 9.13
N HIS A 323 -6.63 -8.68 8.44
CA HIS A 323 -5.89 -8.86 7.18
C HIS A 323 -6.22 -7.82 6.11
N PHE A 324 -7.50 -7.55 5.93
CA PHE A 324 -7.99 -6.66 4.87
C PHE A 324 -7.96 -5.18 5.24
N ASP A 325 -7.53 -4.83 6.46
CA ASP A 325 -7.37 -3.44 6.84
C ASP A 325 -6.20 -2.76 6.12
N PHE A 326 -5.29 -3.52 5.49
CA PHE A 326 -4.28 -2.99 4.57
C PHE A 326 -4.81 -2.62 3.17
N LEU A 327 -6.05 -3.00 2.83
CA LEU A 327 -6.72 -2.53 1.62
C LEU A 327 -7.24 -1.11 1.83
N ALA A 328 -7.27 -0.32 0.76
CA ALA A 328 -7.82 1.04 0.83
C ALA A 328 -9.22 1.06 1.49
N PRO A 329 -9.56 2.14 2.24
CA PRO A 329 -10.89 2.27 2.84
C PRO A 329 -12.00 2.09 1.80
N CYS A 330 -13.00 1.31 2.16
CA CYS A 330 -14.08 0.95 1.24
C CYS A 330 -15.06 2.10 1.03
N THR A 331 -15.47 2.29 -0.22
CA THR A 331 -16.68 3.08 -0.51
C THR A 331 -17.93 2.28 -0.12
N PRO A 332 -19.09 2.91 0.13
CA PRO A 332 -20.34 2.18 0.37
C PRO A 332 -20.69 1.19 -0.74
N ARG A 333 -20.38 1.55 -2.01
CA ARG A 333 -20.60 0.67 -3.17
C ARG A 333 -19.70 -0.57 -3.10
N PHE A 334 -18.43 -0.42 -2.78
CA PHE A 334 -17.52 -1.56 -2.67
C PHE A 334 -17.84 -2.43 -1.47
N ALA A 335 -18.23 -1.84 -0.35
CA ALA A 335 -18.65 -2.58 0.84
C ALA A 335 -19.90 -3.45 0.58
N ALA A 336 -20.83 -2.96 -0.24
CA ALA A 336 -21.99 -3.76 -0.67
C ALA A 336 -21.61 -4.92 -1.61
N MET A 337 -20.57 -4.75 -2.44
CA MET A 337 -20.10 -5.77 -3.40
C MET A 337 -19.21 -6.84 -2.75
N ALA A 338 -18.39 -6.46 -1.77
CA ALA A 338 -17.38 -7.32 -1.16
C ALA A 338 -17.31 -7.09 0.37
N PRO A 339 -18.39 -7.37 1.13
CA PRO A 339 -18.46 -7.09 2.55
C PRO A 339 -17.28 -7.66 3.35
N PRO A 340 -16.77 -8.89 3.11
CA PRO A 340 -15.65 -9.43 3.88
C PRO A 340 -14.36 -8.62 3.77
N LEU A 341 -14.12 -7.96 2.62
CA LEU A 341 -12.92 -7.12 2.40
C LEU A 341 -13.04 -5.77 3.11
N CYS A 342 -14.25 -5.37 3.44
CA CYS A 342 -14.57 -4.06 4.01
C CYS A 342 -14.84 -4.09 5.53
N SER A 343 -14.93 -5.29 6.11
CA SER A 343 -15.15 -5.46 7.54
C SER A 343 -13.83 -5.29 8.31
N SER A 344 -13.86 -4.45 9.35
CA SER A 344 -12.77 -4.28 10.32
C SER A 344 -13.21 -4.77 11.68
N GLN A 345 -12.28 -5.01 12.59
CA GLN A 345 -12.59 -5.32 13.98
C GLN A 345 -13.36 -4.17 14.64
N PRO A 346 -14.24 -4.46 15.62
CA PRO A 346 -14.93 -3.41 16.35
C PRO A 346 -13.96 -2.39 16.95
N GLY A 347 -14.23 -1.10 16.69
CA GLY A 347 -13.39 0.01 17.16
C GLY A 347 -12.15 0.30 16.31
N PHE A 348 -11.88 -0.45 15.25
CA PHE A 348 -10.77 -0.13 14.34
C PHE A 348 -11.18 0.93 13.31
N ASP A 349 -10.49 2.07 13.31
CA ASP A 349 -10.69 3.14 12.31
C ASP A 349 -9.71 2.93 11.12
N ARG A 350 -10.19 2.23 10.08
CA ARG A 350 -9.40 1.98 8.86
C ARG A 350 -8.97 3.28 8.16
N VAL A 351 -9.78 4.33 8.21
CA VAL A 351 -9.45 5.61 7.55
C VAL A 351 -8.31 6.31 8.28
N ALA A 352 -8.36 6.37 9.61
CA ALA A 352 -7.26 6.90 10.43
C ALA A 352 -5.99 6.08 10.24
N PHE A 353 -6.09 4.76 10.31
CA PHE A 353 -4.96 3.86 10.06
C PHE A 353 -4.31 4.12 8.69
N HIS A 354 -5.08 4.25 7.61
CA HIS A 354 -4.51 4.49 6.28
C HIS A 354 -3.77 5.82 6.16
N ARG A 355 -4.14 6.86 6.90
CA ARG A 355 -3.35 8.09 6.95
C ARG A 355 -1.94 7.84 7.52
N GLU A 356 -1.86 7.12 8.62
CA GLU A 356 -0.59 6.77 9.27
C GLU A 356 0.23 5.76 8.46
N PHE A 357 -0.44 4.72 7.96
CA PHE A 357 0.17 3.69 7.12
C PHE A 357 0.80 4.28 5.86
N ASN A 358 0.04 5.10 5.11
CA ASN A 358 0.53 5.73 3.89
C ASN A 358 1.69 6.70 4.18
N ALA A 359 1.61 7.49 5.26
CA ALA A 359 2.71 8.36 5.68
C ALA A 359 3.98 7.56 6.02
N ALA A 360 3.83 6.42 6.70
CA ALA A 360 4.94 5.53 7.04
C ALA A 360 5.57 4.87 5.81
N VAL A 361 4.76 4.39 4.87
CA VAL A 361 5.22 3.81 3.59
C VAL A 361 5.97 4.85 2.76
N VAL A 362 5.41 6.05 2.62
CA VAL A 362 6.08 7.20 1.95
C VAL A 362 7.41 7.53 2.63
N GLY A 363 7.41 7.63 3.96
CA GLY A 363 8.61 7.93 4.74
C GLY A 363 9.70 6.88 4.55
N PHE A 364 9.34 5.60 4.58
CA PHE A 364 10.25 4.49 4.34
C PHE A 364 10.89 4.57 2.95
N PHE A 365 10.11 4.68 1.89
CA PHE A 365 10.66 4.75 0.53
C PHE A 365 11.49 6.01 0.29
N ARG A 366 11.14 7.16 0.88
CA ARG A 366 11.97 8.37 0.82
C ARG A 366 13.36 8.16 1.41
N VAL A 367 13.48 7.40 2.48
CA VAL A 367 14.76 7.10 3.12
C VAL A 367 15.51 6.00 2.35
N ALA A 368 14.83 4.92 2.01
CA ALA A 368 15.44 3.74 1.38
C ALA A 368 15.86 3.96 -0.07
N LEU A 369 15.21 4.87 -0.79
CA LEU A 369 15.46 5.18 -2.20
C LEU A 369 16.08 6.58 -2.39
N LYS A 370 16.87 7.06 -1.42
CA LYS A 370 17.65 8.30 -1.60
C LYS A 370 18.61 8.17 -2.81
N PRO A 371 18.93 9.31 -3.49
CA PRO A 371 19.94 9.33 -4.53
C PRO A 371 21.29 8.84 -4.05
#